data_06af7b931200579034ff9c90e15d3210
#
_entry.id   06af7b931200579034ff9c90e15d3210
#
_cell.length_a   1.000
_cell.length_b   1.000
_cell.length_c   1.000
_cell.angle_alpha   90.00
_cell.angle_beta   90.00
_cell.angle_gamma   90.00
#
_symmetry.space_group_name_H-M   'P 1'
#
loop_
_entity.id
_entity.type
_entity.pdbx_description
1 polymer ?
#
loop_
_entity_poly.entity_id
_entity_poly.type
_entity_poly.pdbx_seq_one_letter_code
_entity_poly.pdbx_strand_id
1 'polypeptide(L)'
;SRTIMEPLTVLTAISAASASIKWCKERLQDCEDLGTVAGHISKLLQSEQALNKDQSSKGSVGISLQSSIDHVIEKRKIRETLADAKLLINMRFGPTCYDEIIAHYNNAQREEKERIQEKNREKIRAAAALEKTLETIALSAFVIIVIVGFCLFIFAAVNKSGAEEIIL
;
A
#
# COMPACT_ATOMS: atom_id res chain seq x y z
N SER A 1 16.32 -4.73 1.87
CA SER A 1 15.90 -4.31 0.52
C SER A 1 14.41 -4.04 0.53
N ARG A 2 14.03 -2.76 0.55
CA ARG A 2 12.64 -2.33 0.38
C ARG A 2 12.31 -2.50 -1.10
N THR A 3 11.61 -3.55 -1.46
CA THR A 3 10.84 -3.56 -2.69
C THR A 3 9.62 -2.68 -2.44
N ILE A 4 9.78 -1.39 -2.67
CA ILE A 4 8.66 -0.47 -2.83
C ILE A 4 7.97 -0.98 -4.09
N MET A 5 6.79 -1.60 -3.93
CA MET A 5 5.88 -1.79 -5.05
C MET A 5 5.48 -0.38 -5.50
N GLU A 6 6.23 0.14 -6.45
CA GLU A 6 5.83 1.36 -7.14
C GLU A 6 4.44 1.12 -7.73
N PRO A 7 3.50 2.07 -7.58
CA PRO A 7 2.22 1.96 -8.24
C PRO A 7 2.50 1.78 -9.73
N LEU A 8 2.05 0.64 -10.29
CA LEU A 8 2.11 0.41 -11.73
C LEU A 8 1.55 1.66 -12.39
N THR A 9 2.40 2.38 -13.09
CA THR A 9 1.93 3.53 -13.85
C THR A 9 0.93 3.01 -14.89
N VAL A 10 -0.08 3.80 -15.24
CA VAL A 10 -1.11 3.38 -16.22
C VAL A 10 -0.47 2.87 -17.50
N LEU A 11 0.62 3.47 -17.94
CA LEU A 11 1.39 3.03 -19.11
C LEU A 11 1.97 1.62 -18.95
N THR A 12 2.53 1.27 -17.81
CA THR A 12 3.04 -0.09 -17.55
C THR A 12 1.90 -1.10 -17.43
N ALA A 13 0.75 -0.70 -16.87
CA ALA A 13 -0.44 -1.56 -16.83
C ALA A 13 -1.00 -1.85 -18.24
N ILE A 14 -1.08 -0.85 -19.11
CA ILE A 14 -1.51 -1.00 -20.50
C ILE A 14 -0.54 -1.88 -21.27
N SER A 15 0.77 -1.69 -21.14
CA SER A 15 1.79 -2.50 -21.78
C SER A 15 1.72 -3.97 -21.33
N ALA A 16 1.60 -4.22 -20.03
CA ALA A 16 1.45 -5.57 -19.50
C ALA A 16 0.14 -6.23 -19.94
N ALA A 17 -0.95 -5.48 -20.05
CA ALA A 17 -2.22 -5.95 -20.58
C ALA A 17 -2.08 -6.35 -22.05
N SER A 18 -1.50 -5.49 -22.88
CA SER A 18 -1.32 -5.75 -24.32
C SER A 18 -0.51 -7.03 -24.58
N ALA A 19 0.58 -7.24 -23.84
CA ALA A 19 1.38 -8.46 -23.93
C ALA A 19 0.57 -9.70 -23.53
N SER A 20 -0.21 -9.63 -22.44
CA SER A 20 -1.04 -10.73 -21.99
C SER A 20 -2.23 -11.01 -22.91
N ILE A 21 -2.84 -9.97 -23.48
CA ILE A 21 -3.89 -10.11 -24.51
C ILE A 21 -3.36 -10.84 -25.73
N LYS A 22 -2.19 -10.42 -26.23
CA LYS A 22 -1.56 -11.05 -27.38
C LYS A 22 -1.27 -12.53 -27.11
N TRP A 23 -0.66 -12.83 -25.96
CA TRP A 23 -0.36 -14.21 -25.56
C TRP A 23 -1.63 -15.05 -25.45
N CYS A 24 -2.70 -14.56 -24.84
CA CYS A 24 -3.98 -15.26 -24.73
C CYS A 24 -4.57 -15.59 -26.13
N LYS A 25 -4.55 -14.64 -27.06
CA LYS A 25 -5.08 -14.85 -28.40
C LYS A 25 -4.28 -15.87 -29.22
N GLU A 26 -2.97 -15.88 -29.03
CA GLU A 26 -2.09 -16.73 -29.87
C GLU A 26 -1.84 -18.12 -29.29
N ARG A 27 -1.83 -18.26 -27.96
CA ARG A 27 -1.33 -19.47 -27.30
C ARG A 27 -2.27 -20.12 -26.29
N LEU A 28 -3.36 -19.50 -25.93
CA LEU A 28 -4.25 -20.06 -24.91
C LEU A 28 -4.85 -21.40 -25.32
N GLN A 29 -5.12 -21.59 -26.62
CA GLN A 29 -5.68 -22.84 -27.15
C GLN A 29 -4.70 -24.02 -27.07
N ASP A 30 -3.41 -23.76 -27.21
CA ASP A 30 -2.36 -24.78 -27.26
C ASP A 30 -1.64 -24.97 -25.92
N CYS A 31 -1.91 -24.10 -24.94
CA CYS A 31 -1.21 -24.12 -23.67
C CYS A 31 -1.72 -25.26 -22.77
N GLU A 32 -0.83 -26.17 -22.38
CA GLU A 32 -1.12 -27.27 -21.45
C GLU A 32 -0.91 -26.89 -19.98
N ASP A 33 -0.10 -25.87 -19.73
CA ASP A 33 0.23 -25.41 -18.39
C ASP A 33 -0.78 -24.37 -17.85
N LEU A 34 -1.64 -24.84 -16.96
CA LEU A 34 -2.62 -23.99 -16.30
C LEU A 34 -1.97 -22.86 -15.47
N GLY A 35 -0.75 -23.09 -14.94
CA GLY A 35 -0.01 -22.08 -14.17
C GLY A 35 0.38 -20.87 -15.04
N THR A 36 0.85 -21.11 -16.25
CA THR A 36 1.17 -20.05 -17.23
C THR A 36 -0.09 -19.27 -17.61
N VAL A 37 -1.20 -19.96 -17.87
CA VAL A 37 -2.50 -19.35 -18.16
C VAL A 37 -2.95 -18.45 -17.00
N ALA A 38 -2.92 -18.97 -15.77
CA ALA A 38 -3.29 -18.23 -14.56
C ALA A 38 -2.40 -16.99 -14.37
N GLY A 39 -1.10 -17.06 -14.68
CA GLY A 39 -0.18 -15.93 -14.66
C GLY A 39 -0.58 -14.79 -15.60
N HIS A 40 -0.99 -15.10 -16.84
CA HIS A 40 -1.47 -14.08 -17.78
C HIS A 40 -2.82 -13.48 -17.38
N ILE A 41 -3.74 -14.31 -16.89
CA ILE A 41 -5.02 -13.83 -16.35
C ILE A 41 -4.81 -12.90 -15.16
N SER A 42 -3.91 -13.25 -14.24
CA SER A 42 -3.55 -12.40 -13.10
C SER A 42 -3.04 -11.04 -13.55
N LYS A 43 -2.18 -10.96 -14.57
CA LYS A 43 -1.70 -9.70 -15.15
C LYS A 43 -2.84 -8.87 -15.77
N LEU A 44 -3.78 -9.50 -16.46
CA LEU A 44 -4.96 -8.82 -17.02
C LEU A 44 -5.85 -8.24 -15.92
N LEU A 45 -6.11 -8.99 -14.86
CA LEU A 45 -6.89 -8.53 -13.71
C LEU A 45 -6.20 -7.37 -12.97
N GLN A 46 -4.88 -7.44 -12.77
CA GLN A 46 -4.11 -6.35 -12.18
C GLN A 46 -4.15 -5.09 -13.02
N SER A 47 -4.06 -5.25 -14.35
CA SER A 47 -4.13 -4.13 -15.30
C SER A 47 -5.52 -3.49 -15.29
N GLU A 48 -6.59 -4.27 -15.24
CA GLU A 48 -7.97 -3.76 -15.11
C GLU A 48 -8.15 -2.99 -13.80
N GLN A 49 -7.61 -3.50 -12.68
CA GLN A 49 -7.68 -2.82 -11.39
C GLN A 49 -6.89 -1.51 -11.38
N ALA A 50 -5.70 -1.47 -12.02
CA ALA A 50 -4.90 -0.26 -12.13
C ALA A 50 -5.63 0.82 -12.94
N LEU A 51 -6.26 0.46 -14.06
CA LEU A 51 -7.08 1.35 -14.87
C LEU A 51 -8.29 1.90 -14.11
N ASN A 52 -8.96 1.05 -13.31
CA ASN A 52 -10.09 1.48 -12.48
C ASN A 52 -9.67 2.47 -11.38
N LYS A 53 -8.51 2.28 -10.78
CA LYS A 53 -7.97 3.20 -9.74
C LYS A 53 -7.58 4.56 -10.32
N ASP A 54 -6.95 4.59 -11.49
CA ASP A 54 -6.58 5.84 -12.14
C ASP A 54 -7.79 6.71 -12.46
N GLN A 55 -8.89 6.09 -12.89
CA GLN A 55 -10.15 6.79 -13.15
C GLN A 55 -10.76 7.39 -11.88
N SER A 56 -10.59 6.75 -10.72
CA SER A 56 -11.12 7.26 -9.45
C SER A 56 -10.25 8.34 -8.80
N SER A 57 -8.96 8.39 -9.12
CA SER A 57 -7.99 9.34 -8.53
C SER A 57 -7.87 10.65 -9.30
N LYS A 58 -8.17 10.66 -10.59
CA LYS A 58 -8.18 11.87 -11.41
C LYS A 58 -9.51 12.59 -11.28
N GLY A 59 -9.66 13.36 -10.21
CA GLY A 59 -10.70 14.38 -10.15
C GLY A 59 -10.58 15.32 -11.36
N SER A 60 -11.67 15.66 -11.96
CA SER A 60 -12.05 16.27 -13.23
C SER A 60 -11.22 17.45 -13.81
N VAL A 61 -9.92 17.53 -13.60
CA VAL A 61 -9.08 18.63 -14.11
C VAL A 61 -8.21 18.10 -15.25
N GLY A 62 -8.60 18.40 -16.50
CA GLY A 62 -7.71 18.33 -17.67
C GLY A 62 -7.58 16.97 -18.36
N ILE A 63 -8.53 16.06 -18.21
CA ILE A 63 -8.52 14.81 -18.99
C ILE A 63 -8.93 15.10 -20.42
N SER A 64 -8.01 14.90 -21.37
CA SER A 64 -8.32 14.96 -22.81
C SER A 64 -9.37 13.89 -23.16
N LEU A 65 -10.34 14.23 -24.00
CA LEU A 65 -11.32 13.28 -24.52
C LEU A 65 -10.66 12.07 -25.16
N GLN A 66 -9.55 12.28 -25.88
CA GLN A 66 -8.75 11.21 -26.48
C GLN A 66 -8.22 10.23 -25.45
N SER A 67 -7.61 10.72 -24.36
CA SER A 67 -7.13 9.88 -23.25
C SER A 67 -8.25 9.06 -22.60
N SER A 68 -9.45 9.64 -22.48
CA SER A 68 -10.62 8.93 -21.94
C SER A 68 -11.11 7.83 -22.88
N ILE A 69 -11.10 8.08 -24.19
CA ILE A 69 -11.48 7.08 -25.20
C ILE A 69 -10.48 5.92 -25.20
N ASP A 70 -9.18 6.20 -25.25
CA ASP A 70 -8.13 5.19 -25.24
C ASP A 70 -8.24 4.29 -24.00
N HIS A 71 -8.49 4.88 -22.83
CA HIS A 71 -8.71 4.16 -21.58
C HIS A 71 -9.93 3.22 -21.63
N VAL A 72 -11.06 3.69 -22.18
CA VAL A 72 -12.27 2.88 -22.34
C VAL A 72 -12.03 1.72 -23.32
N ILE A 73 -11.35 1.98 -24.42
CA ILE A 73 -11.03 0.96 -25.43
C ILE A 73 -10.14 -0.13 -24.82
N GLU A 74 -9.07 0.24 -24.11
CA GLU A 74 -8.17 -0.73 -23.46
C GLU A 74 -8.89 -1.57 -22.41
N LYS A 75 -9.72 -0.95 -21.58
CA LYS A 75 -10.54 -1.65 -20.59
C LYS A 75 -11.49 -2.66 -21.24
N ARG A 76 -12.09 -2.28 -22.38
CA ARG A 76 -12.97 -3.17 -23.14
C ARG A 76 -12.21 -4.36 -23.70
N LYS A 77 -11.03 -4.14 -24.32
CA LYS A 77 -10.16 -5.22 -24.82
C LYS A 77 -9.76 -6.21 -23.73
N ILE A 78 -9.40 -5.70 -22.53
CA ILE A 78 -9.07 -6.56 -21.40
C ILE A 78 -10.27 -7.44 -21.02
N ARG A 79 -11.47 -6.87 -20.92
CA ARG A 79 -12.68 -7.61 -20.56
C ARG A 79 -13.08 -8.65 -21.61
N GLU A 80 -13.00 -8.30 -22.87
CA GLU A 80 -13.25 -9.24 -23.97
C GLU A 80 -12.26 -10.42 -23.90
N THR A 81 -10.97 -10.14 -23.69
CA THR A 81 -9.96 -11.18 -23.55
C THR A 81 -10.18 -12.07 -22.32
N LEU A 82 -10.61 -11.50 -21.20
CA LEU A 82 -10.95 -12.29 -20.01
C LEU A 82 -12.18 -13.17 -20.23
N ALA A 83 -13.17 -12.69 -21.00
CA ALA A 83 -14.35 -13.48 -21.35
C ALA A 83 -13.99 -14.65 -22.28
N ASP A 84 -13.14 -14.40 -23.29
CA ASP A 84 -12.65 -15.43 -24.19
C ASP A 84 -11.80 -16.47 -23.42
N ALA A 85 -10.93 -16.01 -22.53
CA ALA A 85 -10.12 -16.87 -21.69
C ALA A 85 -10.99 -17.74 -20.76
N LYS A 86 -12.06 -17.20 -20.17
CA LYS A 86 -13.02 -17.94 -19.37
C LYS A 86 -13.64 -19.09 -20.17
N LEU A 87 -14.07 -18.76 -21.40
CA LEU A 87 -14.70 -19.76 -22.28
C LEU A 87 -13.72 -20.90 -22.57
N LEU A 88 -12.51 -20.58 -23.01
CA LEU A 88 -11.48 -21.56 -23.40
C LEU A 88 -11.01 -22.41 -22.22
N ILE A 89 -10.79 -21.81 -21.06
CA ILE A 89 -10.40 -22.54 -19.85
C ILE A 89 -11.50 -23.48 -19.40
N ASN A 90 -12.74 -23.02 -19.38
CA ASN A 90 -13.86 -23.85 -18.96
C ASN A 90 -14.14 -24.99 -19.94
N MET A 91 -13.91 -24.79 -21.21
CA MET A 91 -14.02 -25.86 -22.23
C MET A 91 -12.92 -26.91 -22.07
N ARG A 92 -11.71 -26.52 -21.71
CA ARG A 92 -10.55 -27.42 -21.66
C ARG A 92 -10.35 -28.10 -20.31
N PHE A 93 -10.51 -27.35 -19.22
CA PHE A 93 -10.20 -27.81 -17.85
C PHE A 93 -11.44 -28.04 -16.99
N GLY A 94 -12.64 -27.77 -17.51
CA GLY A 94 -13.91 -27.97 -16.82
C GLY A 94 -14.64 -26.66 -16.50
N PRO A 95 -15.96 -26.73 -16.33
CA PRO A 95 -16.85 -25.56 -16.33
C PRO A 95 -16.65 -24.59 -15.16
N THR A 96 -15.97 -25.01 -14.08
CA THR A 96 -15.74 -24.18 -12.88
C THR A 96 -14.29 -23.71 -12.74
N CYS A 97 -13.37 -24.22 -13.57
CA CYS A 97 -11.94 -24.01 -13.41
C CYS A 97 -11.53 -22.54 -13.42
N TYR A 98 -12.11 -21.74 -14.30
CA TYR A 98 -11.84 -20.28 -14.34
C TYR A 98 -12.30 -19.59 -13.05
N ASP A 99 -13.47 -19.89 -12.56
CA ASP A 99 -14.04 -19.26 -11.37
C ASP A 99 -13.25 -19.66 -10.10
N GLU A 100 -12.71 -20.88 -10.06
CA GLU A 100 -11.80 -21.34 -9.01
C GLU A 100 -10.48 -20.58 -9.02
N ILE A 101 -9.88 -20.36 -10.21
CA ILE A 101 -8.67 -19.56 -10.37
C ILE A 101 -8.90 -18.12 -9.85
N ILE A 102 -10.04 -17.51 -10.23
CA ILE A 102 -10.39 -16.15 -9.79
C ILE A 102 -10.63 -16.11 -8.28
N ALA A 103 -11.31 -17.09 -7.72
CA ALA A 103 -11.54 -17.18 -6.27
C ALA A 103 -10.22 -17.28 -5.50
N HIS A 104 -9.31 -18.14 -5.94
CA HIS A 104 -7.98 -18.29 -5.34
C HIS A 104 -7.17 -16.99 -5.42
N TYR A 105 -7.18 -16.32 -6.58
CA TYR A 105 -6.53 -15.04 -6.77
C TYR A 105 -7.09 -13.95 -5.84
N ASN A 106 -8.42 -13.86 -5.72
CA ASN A 106 -9.06 -12.88 -4.87
C ASN A 106 -8.77 -13.13 -3.38
N ASN A 107 -8.73 -14.40 -2.95
CA ASN A 107 -8.38 -14.76 -1.58
C ASN A 107 -6.93 -14.38 -1.27
N ALA A 108 -5.98 -14.73 -2.15
CA ALA A 108 -4.58 -14.34 -1.99
C ALA A 108 -4.41 -12.81 -1.92
N GLN A 109 -5.15 -12.04 -2.71
CA GLN A 109 -5.15 -10.58 -2.64
C GLN A 109 -5.73 -10.04 -1.32
N ARG A 110 -6.76 -10.69 -0.78
CA ARG A 110 -7.34 -10.32 0.53
C ARG A 110 -6.33 -10.54 1.64
N GLU A 111 -5.73 -11.71 1.69
CA GLU A 111 -4.70 -12.04 2.68
C GLU A 111 -3.52 -11.05 2.64
N GLU A 112 -3.05 -10.70 1.46
CA GLU A 112 -1.95 -9.75 1.34
C GLU A 112 -2.36 -8.33 1.80
N LYS A 113 -3.58 -7.89 1.49
CA LYS A 113 -4.11 -6.62 1.99
C LYS A 113 -4.23 -6.61 3.51
N GLU A 114 -4.72 -7.70 4.11
CA GLU A 114 -4.82 -7.85 5.56
C GLU A 114 -3.45 -7.82 6.22
N ARG A 115 -2.45 -8.53 5.68
CA ARG A 115 -1.06 -8.48 6.15
C ARG A 115 -0.47 -7.06 6.09
N ILE A 116 -0.73 -6.34 5.00
CA ILE A 116 -0.27 -4.95 4.87
C ILE A 116 -0.96 -4.05 5.90
N GLN A 117 -2.27 -4.22 6.10
CA GLN A 117 -3.02 -3.45 7.09
C GLN A 117 -2.54 -3.74 8.52
N GLU A 118 -2.30 -5.00 8.87
CA GLU A 118 -1.74 -5.39 10.17
C GLU A 118 -0.38 -4.74 10.41
N LYS A 119 0.54 -4.85 9.44
CA LYS A 119 1.85 -4.19 9.52
C LYS A 119 1.74 -2.67 9.68
N ASN A 120 0.78 -2.05 9.01
CA ASN A 120 0.55 -0.61 9.16
C ASN A 120 -0.04 -0.26 10.53
N ARG A 121 -0.97 -1.07 11.05
CA ARG A 121 -1.51 -0.91 12.41
C ARG A 121 -0.43 -1.08 13.47
N GLU A 122 0.46 -2.06 13.33
CA GLU A 122 1.60 -2.25 14.22
C GLU A 122 2.54 -1.03 14.20
N LYS A 123 2.86 -0.50 13.02
CA LYS A 123 3.69 0.71 12.89
C LYS A 123 3.05 1.92 13.56
N ILE A 124 1.74 2.11 13.39
CA ILE A 124 1.00 3.21 14.02
C ILE A 124 1.00 3.03 15.55
N ARG A 125 0.78 1.81 16.05
CA ARG A 125 0.84 1.51 17.49
C ARG A 125 2.24 1.74 18.07
N ALA A 126 3.28 1.31 17.35
CA ALA A 126 4.66 1.53 17.76
C ALA A 126 5.02 3.02 17.78
N ALA A 127 4.59 3.79 16.78
CA ALA A 127 4.78 5.24 16.75
C ALA A 127 4.06 5.94 17.91
N ALA A 128 2.80 5.58 18.19
CA ALA A 128 2.04 6.13 19.30
C ALA A 128 2.64 5.76 20.68
N ALA A 129 3.22 4.55 20.81
CA ALA A 129 3.93 4.15 22.02
C ALA A 129 5.19 4.98 22.24
N LEU A 130 5.96 5.24 21.19
CA LEU A 130 7.15 6.10 21.26
C LEU A 130 6.80 7.54 21.63
N GLU A 131 5.72 8.09 21.10
CA GLU A 131 5.25 9.43 21.42
C GLU A 131 4.91 9.57 22.90
N LYS A 132 4.16 8.61 23.47
CA LYS A 132 3.86 8.57 24.90
C LYS A 132 5.10 8.46 25.78
N THR A 133 6.07 7.64 25.39
CA THR A 133 7.32 7.51 26.16
C THR A 133 8.14 8.79 26.12
N LEU A 134 8.21 9.48 24.99
CA LEU A 134 8.87 10.79 24.88
C LEU A 134 8.20 11.84 25.75
N GLU A 135 6.87 11.90 25.78
CA GLU A 135 6.11 12.81 26.62
C GLU A 135 6.39 12.57 28.10
N THR A 136 6.42 11.30 28.54
CA THR A 136 6.73 10.93 29.92
C THR A 136 8.18 11.31 30.29
N ILE A 137 9.14 11.10 29.40
CA ILE A 137 10.56 11.47 29.62
C ILE A 137 10.69 13.00 29.71
N ALA A 138 10.02 13.76 28.86
CA ALA A 138 10.06 15.21 28.88
C ALA A 138 9.50 15.78 30.18
N LEU A 139 8.36 15.24 30.68
CA LEU A 139 7.77 15.63 31.95
C LEU A 139 8.69 15.32 33.12
N SER A 140 9.31 14.13 33.15
CA SER A 140 10.23 13.76 34.22
C SER A 140 11.48 14.63 34.26
N ALA A 141 12.06 14.95 33.09
CA ALA A 141 13.19 15.86 32.96
C ALA A 141 12.86 17.28 33.47
N PHE A 142 11.67 17.78 33.13
CA PHE A 142 11.19 19.07 33.61
C PHE A 142 11.09 19.14 35.13
N VAL A 143 10.52 18.10 35.77
CA VAL A 143 10.42 18.01 37.22
C VAL A 143 11.80 18.02 37.89
N ILE A 144 12.75 17.29 37.34
CA ILE A 144 14.14 17.26 37.85
C ILE A 144 14.78 18.64 37.76
N ILE A 145 14.62 19.36 36.66
CA ILE A 145 15.17 20.72 36.49
C ILE A 145 14.57 21.67 37.53
N VAL A 146 13.26 21.59 37.81
CA VAL A 146 12.60 22.45 38.80
C VAL A 146 13.15 22.17 40.19
N ILE A 147 13.32 20.91 40.56
CA ILE A 147 13.84 20.51 41.92
C ILE A 147 15.28 21.03 42.05
N VAL A 148 16.15 20.81 41.07
CA VAL A 148 17.54 21.27 41.11
C VAL A 148 17.60 22.80 41.20
N GLY A 149 16.79 23.50 40.41
CA GLY A 149 16.70 24.97 40.46
C GLY A 149 16.26 25.47 41.85
N PHE A 150 15.28 24.82 42.46
CA PHE A 150 14.84 25.17 43.79
C PHE A 150 15.90 24.93 44.88
N CYS A 151 16.60 23.80 44.81
CA CYS A 151 17.74 23.52 45.73
C CYS A 151 18.87 24.55 45.60
N LEU A 152 19.23 24.94 44.38
CA LEU A 152 20.24 25.96 44.14
C LEU A 152 19.79 27.34 44.67
N PHE A 153 18.50 27.68 44.52
CA PHE A 153 17.95 28.91 45.04
C PHE A 153 18.03 28.97 46.56
N ILE A 154 17.65 27.87 47.26
CA ILE A 154 17.74 27.80 48.74
C ILE A 154 19.21 27.93 49.15
N PHE A 155 20.12 27.21 48.51
CA PHE A 155 21.53 27.27 48.83
C PHE A 155 22.12 28.69 48.66
N ALA A 156 21.76 29.38 47.61
CA ALA A 156 22.16 30.77 47.38
C ALA A 156 21.58 31.73 48.44
N ALA A 157 20.31 31.52 48.87
CA ALA A 157 19.66 32.33 49.90
C ALA A 157 20.31 32.16 51.28
N VAL A 158 20.65 30.92 51.65
CA VAL A 158 21.32 30.62 52.93
C VAL A 158 22.75 31.19 52.94
N ASN A 159 23.49 31.06 51.83
CA ASN A 159 24.86 31.59 51.76
C ASN A 159 24.89 33.10 51.79
N LYS A 160 23.88 33.80 51.29
CA LYS A 160 23.77 35.26 51.35
C LYS A 160 23.46 35.74 52.76
N SER A 161 22.57 35.07 53.53
CA SER A 161 22.26 35.46 54.91
C SER A 161 23.42 35.18 55.86
N GLY A 162 24.23 34.13 55.62
CA GLY A 162 25.44 33.89 56.42
C GLY A 162 26.58 34.90 56.18
N ALA A 163 26.58 35.62 55.09
CA ALA A 163 27.61 36.63 54.79
C ALA A 163 27.29 38.01 55.47
N GLU A 164 26.06 38.26 55.86
CA GLU A 164 25.68 39.50 56.57
C GLU A 164 25.97 39.41 58.09
N GLU A 165 26.05 38.22 58.68
CA GLU A 165 26.34 38.03 60.10
C GLU A 165 27.82 38.19 60.49
N ILE A 166 28.76 38.23 59.51
CA ILE A 166 30.19 38.34 59.77
C ILE A 166 30.72 39.80 59.75
N ILE A 167 29.85 40.80 59.50
CA ILE A 167 30.23 42.23 59.39
C ILE A 167 29.71 43.08 60.57
N LEU A 168 29.21 42.48 61.61
CA LEU A 168 28.93 43.11 62.89
C LEU A 168 29.87 42.65 63.97
#